data_0a01517dc8b1db510f73d4b28aaf72a5
#
_entry.id   0a01517dc8b1db510f73d4b28aaf72a5
#
_cell.length_a   1.000
_cell.length_b   1.000
_cell.length_c   1.000
_cell.angle_alpha   90.00
_cell.angle_beta   90.00
_cell.angle_gamma   90.00
#
_symmetry.space_group_name_H-M   'P 1'
#
loop_
_entity.id
_entity.type
_entity.pdbx_description
1 polymer ?
#
loop_
_entity_poly.entity_id
_entity_poly.type
_entity_poly.pdbx_seq_one_letter_code
_entity_poly.pdbx_strand_id
1 'polypeptide(L)'
;MFRRYLSVTKPGIIMGNLISVAGGFLLASRGDIDPWLMVVTLIGLSLVVASGCAINNVIDRDIDVAMARTRTRVTVTGEMSAFAALSHGVLLGVVGFGLLIAYTTQAAVFFAAFGYVIYVGVYSLYMKRNSVYGTFVGSLSGAVPPVVGYCAVTGQFDIGALILLVMFSLWQMPHSYAIAIFRFKDYQAAGIPVLP
;
A
#
# COMPACT_ATOMS: atom_id res chain seq x y z
N MET A 1 1.04 -24.63 -0.86
CA MET A 1 0.09 -23.75 -1.56
C MET A 1 -0.15 -22.44 -0.82
N PHE A 2 -0.62 -22.41 0.40
CA PHE A 2 -0.90 -21.20 1.22
C PHE A 2 0.26 -20.20 1.30
N ARG A 3 1.50 -20.66 1.55
CA ARG A 3 2.69 -19.80 1.67
C ARG A 3 2.94 -18.92 0.44
N ARG A 4 2.62 -19.38 -0.78
CA ARG A 4 2.80 -18.60 -2.03
C ARG A 4 1.82 -17.44 -2.11
N TYR A 5 0.55 -17.68 -1.76
CA TYR A 5 -0.49 -16.65 -1.72
C TYR A 5 -0.21 -15.60 -0.64
N LEU A 6 0.35 -16.01 0.50
CA LEU A 6 0.75 -15.07 1.54
C LEU A 6 1.98 -14.25 1.10
N SER A 7 2.98 -14.88 0.46
CA SER A 7 4.21 -14.16 0.09
C SER A 7 3.98 -13.07 -0.98
N VAL A 8 3.02 -13.29 -1.91
CA VAL A 8 2.71 -12.31 -2.96
C VAL A 8 2.07 -11.04 -2.39
N THR A 9 1.43 -11.09 -1.22
CA THR A 9 0.82 -9.93 -0.55
C THR A 9 1.80 -9.05 0.22
N LYS A 10 3.08 -9.47 0.35
CA LYS A 10 4.13 -8.75 1.09
C LYS A 10 3.73 -8.43 2.54
N PRO A 11 3.64 -9.44 3.45
CA PRO A 11 3.13 -9.28 4.81
C PRO A 11 3.82 -8.16 5.63
N GLY A 12 5.12 -7.92 5.42
CA GLY A 12 5.83 -6.84 6.10
C GLY A 12 5.29 -5.45 5.77
N ILE A 13 4.82 -5.23 4.53
CA ILE A 13 4.18 -3.97 4.13
C ILE A 13 2.81 -3.84 4.81
N ILE A 14 2.04 -4.93 4.85
CA ILE A 14 0.73 -4.95 5.52
C ILE A 14 0.88 -4.59 7.00
N MET A 15 1.84 -5.19 7.70
CA MET A 15 2.08 -4.92 9.13
C MET A 15 2.43 -3.45 9.40
N GLY A 16 3.30 -2.85 8.58
CA GLY A 16 3.62 -1.42 8.70
C GLY A 16 2.39 -0.52 8.52
N ASN A 17 1.55 -0.83 7.53
CA ASN A 17 0.30 -0.09 7.30
C ASN A 17 -0.72 -0.29 8.43
N LEU A 18 -0.83 -1.51 8.99
CA LEU A 18 -1.72 -1.80 10.12
C LEU A 18 -1.43 -0.91 11.33
N ILE A 19 -0.15 -0.74 11.67
CA ILE A 19 0.27 0.14 12.77
C ILE A 19 -0.20 1.58 12.51
N SER A 20 -0.01 2.08 11.28
CA SER A 20 -0.39 3.44 10.92
C SER A 20 -1.92 3.65 10.94
N VAL A 21 -2.68 2.68 10.42
CA VAL A 21 -4.16 2.70 10.49
C VAL A 21 -4.65 2.71 11.91
N ALA A 22 -4.12 1.79 12.75
CA ALA A 22 -4.47 1.72 14.16
C ALA A 22 -4.16 3.04 14.88
N GLY A 23 -2.99 3.64 14.61
CA GLY A 23 -2.62 4.94 15.17
C GLY A 23 -3.61 6.05 14.81
N GLY A 24 -3.98 6.17 13.54
CA GLY A 24 -4.98 7.16 13.08
C GLY A 24 -6.37 6.91 13.68
N PHE A 25 -6.80 5.65 13.74
CA PHE A 25 -8.06 5.24 14.35
C PHE A 25 -8.13 5.60 15.84
N LEU A 26 -7.10 5.20 16.60
CA LEU A 26 -7.03 5.46 18.04
C LEU A 26 -6.96 6.97 18.35
N LEU A 27 -6.23 7.73 17.55
CA LEU A 27 -6.19 9.19 17.68
C LEU A 27 -7.56 9.82 17.51
N ALA A 28 -8.33 9.37 16.51
CA ALA A 28 -9.67 9.86 16.24
C ALA A 28 -10.68 9.46 17.32
N SER A 29 -10.53 8.26 17.86
CA SER A 29 -11.43 7.70 18.88
C SER A 29 -11.38 8.42 20.22
N ARG A 30 -10.30 9.14 20.53
CA ARG A 30 -10.14 9.91 21.79
C ARG A 30 -10.47 9.10 23.06
N GLY A 31 -10.27 7.79 23.03
CA GLY A 31 -10.55 6.88 24.15
C GLY A 31 -11.90 6.15 24.06
N ASP A 32 -12.82 6.60 23.22
CA ASP A 32 -14.08 5.89 22.93
C ASP A 32 -13.90 5.02 21.68
N ILE A 33 -13.42 3.81 21.90
CA ILE A 33 -13.04 2.88 20.84
C ILE A 33 -14.23 1.97 20.52
N ASP A 34 -14.69 1.98 19.25
CA ASP A 34 -15.54 0.92 18.72
C ASP A 34 -14.66 -0.25 18.23
N PRO A 35 -14.63 -1.39 18.96
CA PRO A 35 -13.77 -2.50 18.59
C PRO A 35 -14.15 -3.15 17.27
N TRP A 36 -15.45 -3.18 16.95
CA TRP A 36 -15.92 -3.75 15.68
C TRP A 36 -15.48 -2.91 14.50
N LEU A 37 -15.71 -1.60 14.54
CA LEU A 37 -15.26 -0.67 13.51
C LEU A 37 -13.75 -0.72 13.33
N MET A 38 -12.98 -0.81 14.43
CA MET A 38 -11.54 -0.94 14.38
C MET A 38 -11.10 -2.21 13.64
N VAL A 39 -11.66 -3.37 14.02
CA VAL A 39 -11.31 -4.66 13.39
C VAL A 39 -11.63 -4.66 11.91
N VAL A 40 -12.83 -4.18 11.52
CA VAL A 40 -13.22 -4.14 10.11
C VAL A 40 -12.36 -3.17 9.31
N THR A 41 -12.03 -2.02 9.86
CA THR A 41 -11.13 -1.04 9.20
C THR A 41 -9.74 -1.64 8.98
N LEU A 42 -9.18 -2.28 9.99
CA LEU A 42 -7.87 -2.94 9.91
C LEU A 42 -7.85 -4.07 8.89
N ILE A 43 -8.85 -4.96 8.92
CA ILE A 43 -8.96 -6.08 7.97
C ILE A 43 -9.20 -5.55 6.56
N GLY A 44 -10.17 -4.66 6.37
CA GLY A 44 -10.53 -4.11 5.07
C GLY A 44 -9.35 -3.45 4.39
N LEU A 45 -8.65 -2.55 5.10
CA LEU A 45 -7.47 -1.88 4.52
C LEU A 45 -6.30 -2.83 4.31
N SER A 46 -6.10 -3.83 5.19
CA SER A 46 -5.08 -4.86 4.99
C SER A 46 -5.29 -5.62 3.69
N LEU A 47 -6.54 -5.97 3.37
CA LEU A 47 -6.89 -6.65 2.12
C LEU A 47 -6.69 -5.75 0.90
N VAL A 48 -7.01 -4.45 0.99
CA VAL A 48 -6.74 -3.45 -0.06
C VAL A 48 -5.23 -3.32 -0.30
N VAL A 49 -4.42 -3.21 0.75
CA VAL A 49 -2.95 -3.15 0.64
C VAL A 49 -2.39 -4.44 0.06
N ALA A 50 -2.88 -5.60 0.53
CA ALA A 50 -2.49 -6.93 0.02
C ALA A 50 -2.80 -7.06 -1.47
N SER A 51 -3.97 -6.60 -1.91
CA SER A 51 -4.37 -6.50 -3.32
C SER A 51 -3.36 -5.70 -4.13
N GLY A 52 -3.07 -4.48 -3.71
CA GLY A 52 -2.09 -3.63 -4.38
C GLY A 52 -0.71 -4.27 -4.47
N CYS A 53 -0.26 -4.95 -3.40
CA CYS A 53 1.01 -5.67 -3.40
C CYS A 53 1.01 -6.85 -4.37
N ALA A 54 -0.07 -7.64 -4.44
CA ALA A 54 -0.18 -8.77 -5.35
C ALA A 54 -0.18 -8.31 -6.82
N ILE A 55 -0.93 -7.27 -7.16
CA ILE A 55 -0.97 -6.69 -8.50
C ILE A 55 0.38 -6.06 -8.86
N ASN A 56 1.04 -5.35 -7.92
CA ASN A 56 2.38 -4.82 -8.15
C ASN A 56 3.41 -5.93 -8.46
N ASN A 57 3.31 -7.14 -7.85
CA ASN A 57 4.18 -8.25 -8.19
C ASN A 57 3.98 -8.74 -9.65
N VAL A 58 2.78 -8.59 -10.20
CA VAL A 58 2.51 -8.92 -11.61
C VAL A 58 3.07 -7.83 -12.54
N ILE A 59 2.82 -6.56 -12.20
CA ILE A 59 3.29 -5.41 -12.97
C ILE A 59 4.82 -5.37 -13.04
N ASP A 60 5.49 -5.64 -11.93
CA ASP A 60 6.94 -5.54 -11.81
C ASP A 60 7.70 -6.81 -12.21
N ARG A 61 7.02 -7.86 -12.64
CA ARG A 61 7.61 -9.19 -12.85
C ARG A 61 8.88 -9.17 -13.72
N ASP A 62 8.88 -8.36 -14.78
CA ASP A 62 9.99 -8.25 -15.73
C ASP A 62 11.21 -7.53 -15.11
N ILE A 63 11.00 -6.46 -14.36
CA ILE A 63 12.08 -5.73 -13.69
C ILE A 63 12.58 -6.42 -12.42
N ASP A 64 11.72 -7.20 -11.77
CA ASP A 64 12.07 -7.95 -10.56
C ASP A 64 13.14 -9.03 -10.81
N VAL A 65 13.23 -9.55 -12.03
CA VAL A 65 14.28 -10.50 -12.45
C VAL A 65 15.67 -9.89 -12.31
N ALA A 66 15.83 -8.61 -12.63
CA ALA A 66 17.10 -7.92 -12.62
C ALA A 66 17.63 -7.56 -11.21
N MET A 67 16.72 -7.52 -10.22
CA MET A 67 17.06 -7.10 -8.86
C MET A 67 17.35 -8.30 -7.95
N ALA A 68 18.50 -8.31 -7.29
CA ALA A 68 18.92 -9.40 -6.39
C ALA A 68 17.88 -9.70 -5.28
N ARG A 69 17.23 -8.66 -4.75
CA ARG A 69 16.23 -8.76 -3.70
C ARG A 69 14.92 -9.40 -4.16
N THR A 70 14.52 -9.22 -5.42
CA THR A 70 13.17 -9.57 -5.90
C THR A 70 13.13 -10.71 -6.89
N ARG A 71 14.27 -11.15 -7.41
CA ARG A 71 14.38 -12.29 -8.34
C ARG A 71 13.84 -13.61 -7.79
N THR A 72 13.70 -13.73 -6.46
CA THR A 72 13.15 -14.90 -5.77
C THR A 72 11.65 -14.83 -5.51
N ARG A 73 10.97 -13.79 -6.00
CA ARG A 73 9.51 -13.66 -5.86
C ARG A 73 8.79 -14.79 -6.60
N VAL A 74 7.70 -15.27 -6.02
CA VAL A 74 6.90 -16.40 -6.54
C VAL A 74 6.38 -16.18 -7.97
N THR A 75 6.17 -14.93 -8.37
CA THR A 75 5.78 -14.54 -9.73
C THR A 75 6.93 -14.54 -10.71
N VAL A 76 8.17 -14.35 -10.23
CA VAL A 76 9.42 -14.38 -11.02
C VAL A 76 9.89 -15.81 -11.20
N THR A 77 9.93 -16.60 -10.11
CA THR A 77 10.37 -18.00 -10.14
C THR A 77 9.41 -18.95 -10.87
N GLY A 78 8.19 -18.45 -11.21
CA GLY A 78 7.15 -19.28 -11.83
C GLY A 78 6.38 -20.17 -10.84
N GLU A 79 6.66 -20.09 -9.54
CA GLU A 79 5.92 -20.82 -8.51
C GLU A 79 4.44 -20.40 -8.43
N MET A 80 4.11 -19.20 -8.91
CA MET A 80 2.76 -18.66 -9.04
C MET A 80 2.63 -17.98 -10.41
N SER A 81 1.62 -18.36 -11.19
CA SER A 81 1.38 -17.72 -12.49
C SER A 81 0.93 -16.26 -12.29
N ALA A 82 1.21 -15.40 -13.29
CA ALA A 82 0.75 -14.02 -13.28
C ALA A 82 -0.78 -13.91 -13.18
N PHE A 83 -1.50 -14.81 -13.86
CA PHE A 83 -2.96 -14.88 -13.79
C PHE A 83 -3.45 -15.21 -12.37
N ALA A 84 -2.85 -16.21 -11.71
CA ALA A 84 -3.22 -16.59 -10.35
C ALA A 84 -2.92 -15.44 -9.34
N ALA A 85 -1.79 -14.75 -9.49
CA ALA A 85 -1.43 -13.61 -8.65
C ALA A 85 -2.40 -12.43 -8.87
N LEU A 86 -2.74 -12.13 -10.14
CA LEU A 86 -3.68 -11.07 -10.49
C LEU A 86 -5.08 -11.36 -9.95
N SER A 87 -5.60 -12.57 -10.18
CA SER A 87 -6.92 -12.99 -9.70
C SER A 87 -7.00 -12.95 -8.18
N HIS A 88 -5.95 -13.39 -7.49
CA HIS A 88 -5.85 -13.27 -6.03
C HIS A 88 -5.85 -11.81 -5.58
N GLY A 89 -5.06 -10.95 -6.24
CA GLY A 89 -5.04 -9.51 -5.96
C GLY A 89 -6.41 -8.87 -6.15
N VAL A 90 -7.09 -9.14 -7.27
CA VAL A 90 -8.44 -8.61 -7.54
C VAL A 90 -9.44 -9.08 -6.48
N LEU A 91 -9.42 -10.37 -6.12
CA LEU A 91 -10.32 -10.91 -5.08
C LEU A 91 -10.10 -10.20 -3.74
N LEU A 92 -8.84 -10.04 -3.32
CA LEU A 92 -8.51 -9.32 -2.08
C LEU A 92 -8.99 -7.87 -2.12
N GLY A 93 -8.84 -7.19 -3.26
CA GLY A 93 -9.33 -5.82 -3.45
C GLY A 93 -10.85 -5.72 -3.35
N VAL A 94 -11.57 -6.60 -4.04
CA VAL A 94 -13.05 -6.64 -3.99
C VAL A 94 -13.55 -6.88 -2.58
N VAL A 95 -12.98 -7.84 -1.86
CA VAL A 95 -13.37 -8.13 -0.47
C VAL A 95 -12.98 -6.98 0.45
N GLY A 96 -11.76 -6.44 0.31
CA GLY A 96 -11.27 -5.33 1.15
C GLY A 96 -12.09 -4.06 0.98
N PHE A 97 -12.33 -3.62 -0.26
CA PHE A 97 -13.21 -2.47 -0.53
C PHE A 97 -14.67 -2.76 -0.14
N GLY A 98 -15.15 -3.97 -0.37
CA GLY A 98 -16.48 -4.39 0.08
C GLY A 98 -16.69 -4.22 1.59
N LEU A 99 -15.70 -4.65 2.39
CA LEU A 99 -15.73 -4.45 3.85
C LEU A 99 -15.69 -2.96 4.23
N LEU A 100 -14.80 -2.18 3.61
CA LEU A 100 -14.72 -0.74 3.90
C LEU A 100 -16.02 -0.03 3.54
N ILE A 101 -16.62 -0.31 2.38
CA ILE A 101 -17.88 0.30 1.91
C ILE A 101 -19.05 -0.08 2.84
N ALA A 102 -19.11 -1.34 3.27
CA ALA A 102 -20.23 -1.83 4.08
C ALA A 102 -20.21 -1.35 5.53
N TYR A 103 -19.01 -1.11 6.10
CA TYR A 103 -18.86 -0.93 7.54
C TYR A 103 -18.11 0.32 7.96
N THR A 104 -17.55 1.09 7.03
CA THR A 104 -16.83 2.32 7.35
C THR A 104 -17.45 3.53 6.66
N THR A 105 -16.80 4.67 6.72
CA THR A 105 -17.29 5.93 6.20
C THR A 105 -16.88 6.16 4.75
N GLN A 106 -17.63 6.99 4.03
CA GLN A 106 -17.28 7.36 2.65
C GLN A 106 -15.91 8.03 2.55
N ALA A 107 -15.53 8.82 3.56
CA ALA A 107 -14.22 9.45 3.62
C ALA A 107 -13.08 8.41 3.72
N ALA A 108 -13.25 7.39 4.57
CA ALA A 108 -12.28 6.29 4.67
C ALA A 108 -12.14 5.51 3.36
N VAL A 109 -13.27 5.18 2.72
CA VAL A 109 -13.30 4.51 1.41
C VAL A 109 -12.61 5.35 0.34
N PHE A 110 -12.90 6.66 0.28
CA PHE A 110 -12.29 7.57 -0.68
C PHE A 110 -10.75 7.58 -0.54
N PHE A 111 -10.24 7.74 0.69
CA PHE A 111 -8.79 7.75 0.90
C PHE A 111 -8.15 6.39 0.65
N ALA A 112 -8.80 5.28 0.99
CA ALA A 112 -8.31 3.95 0.64
C ALA A 112 -8.21 3.78 -0.89
N ALA A 113 -9.23 4.21 -1.64
CA ALA A 113 -9.23 4.19 -3.11
C ALA A 113 -8.17 5.13 -3.69
N PHE A 114 -8.04 6.34 -3.15
CA PHE A 114 -7.00 7.29 -3.55
C PHE A 114 -5.60 6.69 -3.41
N GLY A 115 -5.25 6.16 -2.23
CA GLY A 115 -3.95 5.51 -1.99
C GLY A 115 -3.72 4.32 -2.91
N TYR A 116 -4.75 3.52 -3.17
CA TYR A 116 -4.68 2.39 -4.07
C TYR A 116 -4.41 2.81 -5.53
N VAL A 117 -5.12 3.82 -6.03
CA VAL A 117 -4.93 4.35 -7.39
C VAL A 117 -3.53 4.96 -7.55
N ILE A 118 -3.07 5.73 -6.55
CA ILE A 118 -1.69 6.27 -6.56
C ILE A 118 -0.67 5.13 -6.61
N TYR A 119 -0.83 4.10 -5.77
CA TYR A 119 0.15 3.01 -5.68
C TYR A 119 0.14 2.11 -6.92
N VAL A 120 -1.02 1.60 -7.31
CA VAL A 120 -1.13 0.63 -8.42
C VAL A 120 -1.11 1.36 -9.77
N GLY A 121 -1.94 2.38 -9.92
CA GLY A 121 -2.14 3.09 -11.19
C GLY A 121 -0.96 4.01 -11.51
N VAL A 122 -0.78 5.06 -10.71
CA VAL A 122 0.18 6.13 -11.06
C VAL A 122 1.61 5.67 -10.85
N TYR A 123 1.93 5.11 -9.67
CA TYR A 123 3.29 4.72 -9.35
C TYR A 123 3.70 3.44 -10.08
N SER A 124 3.04 2.30 -9.84
CA SER A 124 3.52 1.00 -10.31
C SER A 124 3.42 0.85 -11.82
N LEU A 125 2.32 1.29 -12.45
CA LEU A 125 2.14 1.17 -13.90
C LEU A 125 2.95 2.16 -14.70
N TYR A 126 3.19 3.37 -14.19
CA TYR A 126 3.77 4.43 -15.01
C TYR A 126 5.04 5.06 -14.41
N MET A 127 4.95 5.73 -13.25
CA MET A 127 6.02 6.61 -12.79
C MET A 127 7.27 5.87 -12.33
N LYS A 128 7.13 4.68 -11.78
CA LYS A 128 8.26 3.88 -11.29
C LYS A 128 9.32 3.63 -12.36
N ARG A 129 8.91 3.49 -13.61
CA ARG A 129 9.80 3.16 -14.74
C ARG A 129 10.21 4.38 -15.54
N ASN A 130 9.41 5.44 -15.50
CA ASN A 130 9.51 6.55 -16.45
C ASN A 130 9.88 7.88 -15.80
N SER A 131 9.96 7.97 -14.47
CA SER A 131 10.15 9.25 -13.80
C SER A 131 10.99 9.16 -12.56
N VAL A 132 11.94 10.06 -12.41
CA VAL A 132 12.72 10.27 -11.18
C VAL A 132 11.82 10.68 -9.99
N TYR A 133 10.65 11.26 -10.27
CA TYR A 133 9.65 11.61 -9.26
C TYR A 133 8.77 10.42 -8.83
N GLY A 134 8.99 9.22 -9.40
CA GLY A 134 8.24 8.02 -9.04
C GLY A 134 8.30 7.72 -7.55
N THR A 135 9.48 7.83 -6.93
CA THR A 135 9.66 7.63 -5.49
C THR A 135 8.83 8.63 -4.67
N PHE A 136 8.80 9.90 -5.08
CA PHE A 136 8.00 10.94 -4.43
C PHE A 136 6.51 10.63 -4.50
N VAL A 137 5.97 10.36 -5.68
CA VAL A 137 4.54 10.06 -5.85
C VAL A 137 4.15 8.76 -5.17
N GLY A 138 4.99 7.72 -5.26
CA GLY A 138 4.78 6.46 -4.56
C GLY A 138 4.72 6.62 -3.03
N SER A 139 5.49 7.56 -2.47
CA SER A 139 5.49 7.84 -1.03
C SER A 139 4.15 8.38 -0.52
N LEU A 140 3.39 9.10 -1.36
CA LEU A 140 2.07 9.61 -0.99
C LEU A 140 1.09 8.48 -0.64
N SER A 141 1.17 7.34 -1.32
CA SER A 141 0.32 6.20 -0.98
C SER A 141 0.58 5.65 0.42
N GLY A 142 1.82 5.75 0.91
CA GLY A 142 2.19 5.35 2.26
C GLY A 142 1.73 6.32 3.36
N ALA A 143 1.34 7.54 3.01
CA ALA A 143 0.80 8.53 3.93
C ALA A 143 -0.71 8.37 4.17
N VAL A 144 -1.41 7.60 3.34
CA VAL A 144 -2.86 7.44 3.36
C VAL A 144 -3.39 6.57 4.50
N PRO A 145 -2.75 5.45 4.90
CA PRO A 145 -3.29 4.53 5.90
C PRO A 145 -3.73 5.18 7.21
N PRO A 146 -2.96 6.06 7.87
CA PRO A 146 -3.42 6.72 9.10
C PRO A 146 -4.63 7.63 8.87
N VAL A 147 -4.75 8.24 7.68
CA VAL A 147 -5.91 9.05 7.30
C VAL A 147 -7.16 8.18 7.15
N VAL A 148 -7.03 6.98 6.57
CA VAL A 148 -8.14 6.02 6.49
C VAL A 148 -8.62 5.64 7.89
N GLY A 149 -7.69 5.30 8.80
CA GLY A 149 -8.05 4.97 10.18
C GLY A 149 -8.78 6.12 10.89
N TYR A 150 -8.26 7.34 10.75
CA TYR A 150 -8.86 8.55 11.31
C TYR A 150 -10.25 8.83 10.74
N CYS A 151 -10.39 8.83 9.41
CA CYS A 151 -11.65 9.09 8.73
C CYS A 151 -12.70 7.99 8.97
N ALA A 152 -12.29 6.75 9.28
CA ALA A 152 -13.23 5.69 9.63
C ALA A 152 -14.03 6.03 10.91
N VAL A 153 -13.42 6.75 11.85
CA VAL A 153 -14.05 7.19 13.11
C VAL A 153 -14.78 8.51 12.93
N THR A 154 -14.13 9.52 12.34
CA THR A 154 -14.68 10.89 12.26
C THR A 154 -15.74 11.07 11.17
N GLY A 155 -15.76 10.20 10.16
CA GLY A 155 -16.65 10.30 9.01
C GLY A 155 -16.27 11.37 7.99
N GLN A 156 -15.24 12.16 8.23
CA GLN A 156 -14.90 13.34 7.43
C GLN A 156 -13.39 13.58 7.34
N PHE A 157 -12.99 14.35 6.33
CA PHE A 157 -11.63 14.84 6.18
C PHE A 157 -11.55 16.26 6.77
N ASP A 158 -11.24 16.32 8.05
CA ASP A 158 -11.07 17.56 8.80
C ASP A 158 -9.59 17.98 8.93
N ILE A 159 -9.35 19.02 9.73
CA ILE A 159 -7.98 19.53 9.97
C ILE A 159 -7.07 18.46 10.62
N GLY A 160 -7.61 17.54 11.43
CA GLY A 160 -6.85 16.44 12.03
C GLY A 160 -6.39 15.44 10.97
N ALA A 161 -7.28 15.06 10.04
CA ALA A 161 -6.95 14.21 8.90
C ALA A 161 -5.92 14.87 7.98
N LEU A 162 -6.04 16.20 7.73
CA LEU A 162 -5.08 16.95 6.93
C LEU A 162 -3.70 16.97 7.60
N ILE A 163 -3.63 17.22 8.91
CA ILE A 163 -2.35 17.20 9.65
C ILE A 163 -1.70 15.80 9.55
N LEU A 164 -2.46 14.73 9.72
CA LEU A 164 -1.95 13.36 9.55
C LEU A 164 -1.41 13.14 8.14
N LEU A 165 -2.16 13.54 7.11
CA LEU A 165 -1.73 13.40 5.73
C LEU A 165 -0.41 14.13 5.45
N VAL A 166 -0.30 15.38 5.89
CA VAL A 166 0.91 16.19 5.70
C VAL A 166 2.09 15.60 6.47
N MET A 167 1.89 15.27 7.75
CA MET A 167 2.94 14.73 8.61
C MET A 167 3.49 13.40 8.05
N PHE A 168 2.61 12.48 7.67
CA PHE A 168 3.03 11.22 7.11
C PHE A 168 3.62 11.37 5.70
N SER A 169 3.14 12.31 4.89
CA SER A 169 3.77 12.61 3.60
C SER A 169 5.19 13.13 3.76
N LEU A 170 5.41 14.05 4.70
CA LEU A 170 6.75 14.58 5.00
C LEU A 170 7.68 13.50 5.56
N TRP A 171 7.17 12.59 6.40
CA TRP A 171 7.96 11.48 6.93
C TRP A 171 8.25 10.42 5.86
N GLN A 172 7.28 10.11 5.01
CA GLN A 172 7.38 9.04 4.03
C GLN A 172 8.38 9.36 2.91
N MET A 173 8.54 10.62 2.55
CA MET A 173 9.51 11.05 1.53
C MET A 173 10.96 10.67 1.89
N PRO A 174 11.54 11.15 3.00
CA PRO A 174 12.92 10.80 3.36
C PRO A 174 13.08 9.29 3.60
N HIS A 175 12.05 8.63 4.15
CA HIS A 175 12.04 7.18 4.31
C HIS A 175 12.16 6.45 2.97
N SER A 176 11.35 6.84 1.98
CA SER A 176 11.37 6.23 0.64
C SER A 176 12.69 6.48 -0.09
N TYR A 177 13.23 7.69 0.00
CA TYR A 177 14.54 8.01 -0.58
C TYR A 177 15.69 7.28 0.13
N ALA A 178 15.64 7.12 1.45
CA ALA A 178 16.61 6.31 2.18
C ALA A 178 16.63 4.87 1.70
N ILE A 179 15.44 4.27 1.46
CA ILE A 179 15.32 2.94 0.85
C ILE A 179 15.89 2.94 -0.58
N ALA A 180 15.60 3.96 -1.37
CA ALA A 180 16.09 4.08 -2.75
C ALA A 180 17.63 4.13 -2.79
N ILE A 181 18.25 4.93 -1.91
CA ILE A 181 19.71 5.02 -1.77
C ILE A 181 20.31 3.68 -1.32
N PHE A 182 19.72 3.08 -0.26
CA PHE A 182 20.20 1.79 0.25
C PHE A 182 20.10 0.66 -0.79
N ARG A 183 19.12 0.71 -1.69
CA ARG A 183 18.87 -0.27 -2.75
C ARG A 183 19.27 0.22 -4.14
N PHE A 184 20.09 1.26 -4.22
CA PHE A 184 20.44 1.91 -5.47
C PHE A 184 20.96 0.95 -6.55
N LYS A 185 21.85 0.01 -6.16
CA LYS A 185 22.40 -0.99 -7.08
C LYS A 185 21.33 -1.91 -7.70
N ASP A 186 20.32 -2.30 -6.91
CA ASP A 186 19.19 -3.10 -7.40
C ASP A 186 18.37 -2.31 -8.43
N TYR A 187 18.07 -1.05 -8.12
CA TYR A 187 17.29 -0.19 -9.02
C TYR A 187 18.05 0.15 -10.30
N GLN A 188 19.34 0.41 -10.19
CA GLN A 188 20.21 0.65 -11.35
C GLN A 188 20.27 -0.59 -12.27
N ALA A 189 20.39 -1.79 -11.72
CA ALA A 189 20.39 -3.04 -12.49
C ALA A 189 19.06 -3.26 -13.24
N ALA A 190 17.97 -2.75 -12.70
CA ALA A 190 16.63 -2.82 -13.32
C ALA A 190 16.30 -1.60 -14.21
N GLY A 191 17.23 -0.64 -14.39
CA GLY A 191 17.00 0.57 -15.18
C GLY A 191 15.94 1.52 -14.63
N ILE A 192 15.69 1.48 -13.29
CA ILE A 192 14.65 2.29 -12.65
C ILE A 192 15.24 3.62 -12.18
N PRO A 193 14.70 4.78 -12.63
CA PRO A 193 15.15 6.10 -12.20
C PRO A 193 14.56 6.44 -10.82
N VAL A 194 15.28 6.11 -9.73
CA VAL A 194 14.77 6.30 -8.36
C VAL A 194 15.21 7.60 -7.69
N LEU A 195 16.24 8.23 -8.21
CA LEU A 195 16.80 9.49 -7.68
C LEU A 195 16.81 10.55 -8.79
N PRO A 196 16.51 11.82 -8.46
CA PRO A 196 16.63 12.93 -9.41
C PRO A 196 18.08 13.24 -9.74
#